data_a2cd5a548abe83d1b587fd47c471a6b1
#
_entry.id   a2cd5a548abe83d1b587fd47c471a6b1
#
_cell.length_a   1.000
_cell.length_b   1.000
_cell.length_c   1.000
_cell.angle_alpha   90.00
_cell.angle_beta   90.00
_cell.angle_gamma   90.00
#
_symmetry.space_group_name_H-M   'P 1'
#
loop_
_entity.id
_entity.type
_entity.pdbx_description
1 polymer ?
#
loop_
_entity_poly.entity_id
_entity_poly.type
_entity_poly.pdbx_seq_one_letter_code
_entity_poly.pdbx_strand_id
1 'polypeptide(L)'
;MMRSIFTKIAVALFIVAGLAMPQEAAARKFANRAERIVSEIHNPDSKYVVVVSHRGDWRNYPENSIPGIESVIRMGVDVMELDLMKTKDGVLVLSHDKTLDRCTNGKGLVSDYTLAEIKKFCLKRAHGVTTDSLRMPTLEEALAVCKDRIVVNVDKGFEYYDEVLAVTEKLGVTDQILIKGKRPVDFVAEKFAPYPRNMMYMPIIDIQKAAGKQLFDQYLSTGTVPLAYEVCWSKYGPEVKDCFEKVISQGSKLWVNTIWGSLCGYLDDDKALAEGVDKIYDQVLSYGATMIQTDRPEQLIRYLHKRHRHYKFGSSK
;
A
#
# COMPACT_ATOMS: atom_id res chain seq x y z
N MET A 1 -20.39 -79.11 21.49
CA MET A 1 -20.34 -78.88 20.01
C MET A 1 -21.20 -77.68 19.71
N MET A 2 -20.60 -76.51 19.63
CA MET A 2 -21.31 -75.26 19.32
C MET A 2 -20.98 -74.88 17.88
N ARG A 3 -22.02 -74.79 17.04
CA ARG A 3 -21.89 -74.26 15.66
C ARG A 3 -22.07 -72.75 15.69
N SER A 4 -21.00 -72.05 15.23
CA SER A 4 -20.99 -70.60 15.00
C SER A 4 -21.71 -70.29 13.69
N ILE A 5 -22.72 -69.39 13.75
CA ILE A 5 -23.43 -68.85 12.61
C ILE A 5 -22.80 -67.50 12.30
N PHE A 6 -22.07 -67.39 11.16
CA PHE A 6 -21.60 -66.10 10.64
C PHE A 6 -22.70 -65.45 9.82
N THR A 7 -23.25 -64.38 10.33
CA THR A 7 -24.18 -63.53 9.56
C THR A 7 -23.38 -62.54 8.75
N LYS A 8 -23.46 -62.63 7.43
CA LYS A 8 -22.88 -61.66 6.49
C LYS A 8 -23.80 -60.46 6.39
N ILE A 9 -23.35 -59.30 6.89
CA ILE A 9 -23.99 -58.01 6.67
C ILE A 9 -23.46 -57.43 5.37
N ALA A 10 -24.31 -57.34 4.37
CA ALA A 10 -24.01 -56.61 3.13
C ALA A 10 -24.21 -55.11 3.36
N VAL A 11 -23.15 -54.34 3.32
CA VAL A 11 -23.19 -52.88 3.35
C VAL A 11 -23.43 -52.39 1.92
N ALA A 12 -24.62 -51.89 1.65
CA ALA A 12 -24.96 -51.20 0.41
C ALA A 12 -24.36 -49.77 0.46
N LEU A 13 -23.33 -49.53 -0.37
CA LEU A 13 -22.82 -48.17 -0.60
C LEU A 13 -23.82 -47.41 -1.50
N PHE A 14 -24.56 -46.49 -0.91
CA PHE A 14 -25.26 -45.47 -1.69
C PHE A 14 -24.28 -44.38 -2.11
N ILE A 15 -23.86 -44.41 -3.37
CA ILE A 15 -23.16 -43.27 -4.00
C ILE A 15 -24.23 -42.19 -4.27
N VAL A 16 -24.32 -41.22 -3.40
CA VAL A 16 -25.05 -39.97 -3.69
C VAL A 16 -24.14 -39.13 -4.60
N ALA A 17 -24.41 -39.19 -5.91
CA ALA A 17 -23.85 -38.24 -6.84
C ALA A 17 -24.45 -36.85 -6.53
N GLY A 18 -23.79 -36.11 -5.67
CA GLY A 18 -24.09 -34.69 -5.45
C GLY A 18 -23.76 -33.92 -6.71
N LEU A 19 -24.78 -33.55 -7.49
CA LEU A 19 -24.67 -32.49 -8.48
C LEU A 19 -24.23 -31.24 -7.74
N ALA A 20 -22.93 -30.90 -7.81
CA ALA A 20 -22.43 -29.60 -7.42
C ALA A 20 -23.02 -28.56 -8.38
N MET A 21 -24.12 -27.95 -7.97
CA MET A 21 -24.58 -26.70 -8.60
C MET A 21 -23.40 -25.72 -8.54
N PRO A 22 -23.07 -25.02 -9.64
CA PRO A 22 -22.14 -23.91 -9.55
C PRO A 22 -22.76 -22.89 -8.59
N GLN A 23 -22.16 -22.77 -7.42
CA GLN A 23 -22.49 -21.74 -6.46
C GLN A 23 -22.11 -20.43 -7.16
N GLU A 24 -23.09 -19.72 -7.74
CA GLU A 24 -22.89 -18.34 -8.18
C GLU A 24 -22.27 -17.62 -6.98
N ALA A 25 -21.02 -17.23 -7.10
CA ALA A 25 -20.36 -16.43 -6.11
C ALA A 25 -21.15 -15.13 -6.01
N ALA A 26 -22.01 -15.03 -5.01
CA ALA A 26 -22.78 -13.83 -4.75
C ALA A 26 -21.78 -12.67 -4.72
N ALA A 27 -21.94 -11.70 -5.63
CA ALA A 27 -21.03 -10.58 -5.74
C ALA A 27 -20.89 -9.91 -4.37
N ARG A 28 -19.71 -10.00 -3.77
CA ARG A 28 -19.44 -9.47 -2.43
C ARG A 28 -19.75 -7.98 -2.44
N LYS A 29 -20.76 -7.57 -1.69
CA LYS A 29 -21.15 -6.17 -1.58
C LYS A 29 -20.25 -5.49 -0.54
N PHE A 30 -19.44 -4.54 -0.97
CA PHE A 30 -18.61 -3.72 -0.09
C PHE A 30 -19.41 -2.51 0.40
N ALA A 31 -19.18 -2.09 1.64
CA ALA A 31 -19.85 -0.91 2.20
C ALA A 31 -19.34 0.39 1.53
N ASN A 32 -18.05 0.41 1.16
CA ASN A 32 -17.42 1.57 0.53
C ASN A 32 -16.23 1.15 -0.35
N ARG A 33 -15.60 2.14 -1.01
CA ARG A 33 -14.48 1.87 -1.90
C ARG A 33 -13.22 1.42 -1.16
N ALA A 34 -12.92 1.99 0.00
CA ALA A 34 -11.74 1.62 0.79
C ALA A 34 -11.82 0.14 1.22
N GLU A 35 -12.97 -0.35 1.67
CA GLU A 35 -13.19 -1.77 2.02
C GLU A 35 -12.92 -2.69 0.81
N ARG A 36 -13.35 -2.31 -0.39
CA ARG A 36 -13.06 -3.07 -1.60
C ARG A 36 -11.56 -3.13 -1.87
N ILE A 37 -10.85 -2.01 -1.76
CA ILE A 37 -9.40 -1.95 -1.96
C ILE A 37 -8.68 -2.83 -0.92
N VAL A 38 -9.05 -2.75 0.34
CA VAL A 38 -8.52 -3.60 1.42
C VAL A 38 -8.73 -5.08 1.09
N SER A 39 -9.92 -5.44 0.58
CA SER A 39 -10.20 -6.81 0.14
C SER A 39 -9.28 -7.28 -1.00
N GLU A 40 -8.95 -6.41 -1.97
CA GLU A 40 -8.00 -6.73 -3.05
C GLU A 40 -6.56 -6.90 -2.52
N ILE A 41 -6.16 -6.06 -1.55
CA ILE A 41 -4.83 -6.16 -0.91
C ILE A 41 -4.70 -7.50 -0.17
N HIS A 42 -5.73 -7.94 0.55
CA HIS A 42 -5.74 -9.18 1.32
C HIS A 42 -6.00 -10.45 0.49
N ASN A 43 -6.38 -10.33 -0.78
CA ASN A 43 -6.64 -11.49 -1.62
C ASN A 43 -5.37 -11.91 -2.40
N PRO A 44 -4.68 -13.00 -2.00
CA PRO A 44 -3.44 -13.43 -2.65
C PRO A 44 -3.65 -13.85 -4.12
N ASP A 45 -4.85 -14.32 -4.46
CA ASP A 45 -5.18 -14.81 -5.82
C ASP A 45 -5.63 -13.71 -6.77
N SER A 46 -5.85 -12.49 -6.24
CA SER A 46 -6.30 -11.38 -7.06
C SER A 46 -5.26 -10.99 -8.11
N LYS A 47 -5.72 -10.89 -9.35
CA LYS A 47 -4.94 -10.37 -10.48
C LYS A 47 -5.02 -8.85 -10.59
N TYR A 48 -5.82 -8.21 -9.76
CA TYR A 48 -5.92 -6.77 -9.66
C TYR A 48 -4.56 -6.15 -9.29
N VAL A 49 -4.22 -5.05 -9.93
CA VAL A 49 -3.00 -4.29 -9.60
C VAL A 49 -3.40 -3.04 -8.84
N VAL A 50 -3.02 -3.00 -7.59
CA VAL A 50 -3.25 -1.87 -6.69
C VAL A 50 -2.33 -0.72 -7.10
N VAL A 51 -2.91 0.41 -7.47
CA VAL A 51 -2.16 1.62 -7.85
C VAL A 51 -1.96 2.49 -6.61
N VAL A 52 -0.69 2.80 -6.34
CA VAL A 52 -0.29 3.65 -5.22
C VAL A 52 0.26 4.98 -5.75
N SER A 53 -0.32 6.09 -5.33
CA SER A 53 0.18 7.41 -5.67
C SER A 53 1.15 7.91 -4.61
N HIS A 54 2.40 8.20 -5.00
CA HIS A 54 3.45 8.76 -4.16
C HIS A 54 3.17 10.24 -3.87
N ARG A 55 2.99 10.60 -2.60
CA ARG A 55 2.68 11.97 -2.13
C ARG A 55 1.49 12.66 -2.82
N GLY A 56 0.52 11.86 -3.31
CA GLY A 56 -0.64 12.34 -4.05
C GLY A 56 -0.33 12.74 -5.49
N ASP A 57 -1.13 13.65 -6.04
CA ASP A 57 -0.92 14.20 -7.39
C ASP A 57 0.05 15.39 -7.36
N TRP A 58 1.28 15.14 -6.91
CA TRP A 58 2.28 16.19 -6.71
C TRP A 58 2.75 16.86 -8.02
N ARG A 59 2.49 16.25 -9.15
CA ARG A 59 2.82 16.85 -10.46
C ARG A 59 1.88 18.01 -10.82
N ASN A 60 0.65 17.98 -10.32
CA ASN A 60 -0.36 19.00 -10.59
C ASN A 60 -0.66 19.89 -9.38
N TYR A 61 -0.40 19.38 -8.16
CA TYR A 61 -0.65 20.07 -6.88
C TYR A 61 0.62 20.05 -6.01
N PRO A 62 0.68 20.79 -4.91
CA PRO A 62 1.72 20.57 -3.92
C PRO A 62 1.70 19.12 -3.42
N GLU A 63 2.89 18.51 -3.21
CA GLU A 63 2.98 17.18 -2.59
C GLU A 63 2.33 17.19 -1.19
N ASN A 64 1.77 16.06 -0.78
CA ASN A 64 1.17 15.90 0.55
C ASN A 64 0.07 16.97 0.84
N SER A 65 -0.69 17.41 -0.16
CA SER A 65 -1.73 18.41 -0.03
C SER A 65 -3.14 17.85 -0.20
N ILE A 66 -4.12 18.48 0.43
CA ILE A 66 -5.53 18.08 0.29
C ILE A 66 -6.00 18.06 -1.18
N PRO A 67 -5.72 19.08 -2.01
CA PRO A 67 -6.10 19.01 -3.44
C PRO A 67 -5.40 17.88 -4.20
N GLY A 68 -4.14 17.55 -3.86
CA GLY A 68 -3.42 16.40 -4.43
C GLY A 68 -4.07 15.07 -4.06
N ILE A 69 -4.52 14.90 -2.81
CA ILE A 69 -5.27 13.74 -2.33
C ILE A 69 -6.61 13.64 -3.07
N GLU A 70 -7.39 14.71 -3.13
CA GLU A 70 -8.67 14.74 -3.86
C GLU A 70 -8.50 14.39 -5.34
N SER A 71 -7.41 14.83 -5.96
CA SER A 71 -7.10 14.55 -7.36
C SER A 71 -6.89 13.05 -7.59
N VAL A 72 -6.06 12.38 -6.79
CA VAL A 72 -5.80 10.95 -6.95
C VAL A 72 -7.04 10.08 -6.64
N ILE A 73 -7.88 10.50 -5.69
CA ILE A 73 -9.17 9.85 -5.45
C ILE A 73 -10.06 9.91 -6.70
N ARG A 74 -10.16 11.07 -7.35
CA ARG A 74 -10.93 11.23 -8.60
C ARG A 74 -10.34 10.43 -9.77
N MET A 75 -9.02 10.28 -9.84
CA MET A 75 -8.34 9.44 -10.85
C MET A 75 -8.67 7.94 -10.69
N GLY A 76 -9.09 7.52 -9.51
CA GLY A 76 -9.32 6.11 -9.21
C GLY A 76 -8.11 5.40 -8.63
N VAL A 77 -7.15 6.10 -8.03
CA VAL A 77 -6.02 5.53 -7.29
C VAL A 77 -6.50 4.75 -6.08
N ASP A 78 -5.90 3.60 -5.80
CA ASP A 78 -6.32 2.72 -4.70
C ASP A 78 -5.68 3.08 -3.37
N VAL A 79 -4.41 3.45 -3.39
CA VAL A 79 -3.64 3.79 -2.18
C VAL A 79 -2.99 5.16 -2.36
N MET A 80 -3.27 6.07 -1.43
CA MET A 80 -2.56 7.33 -1.30
C MET A 80 -1.38 7.14 -0.34
N GLU A 81 -0.17 7.32 -0.82
CA GLU A 81 0.99 7.38 0.07
C GLU A 81 1.22 8.82 0.52
N LEU A 82 1.52 9.00 1.81
CA LEU A 82 1.82 10.28 2.43
C LEU A 82 2.93 10.14 3.47
N ASP A 83 3.62 11.26 3.72
CA ASP A 83 4.75 11.35 4.65
C ASP A 83 4.38 12.12 5.92
N LEU A 84 4.97 11.74 7.06
CA LEU A 84 4.72 12.38 8.35
C LEU A 84 5.94 13.07 8.92
N MET A 85 5.68 14.24 9.54
CA MET A 85 6.54 14.89 10.51
C MET A 85 5.72 15.33 11.72
N LYS A 86 6.37 15.51 12.87
CA LYS A 86 5.74 15.96 14.11
C LYS A 86 6.15 17.39 14.42
N THR A 87 5.17 18.24 14.72
CA THR A 87 5.37 19.64 15.12
C THR A 87 5.90 19.75 16.54
N LYS A 88 6.34 20.96 16.95
CA LYS A 88 6.79 21.25 18.31
C LYS A 88 5.75 20.95 19.39
N ASP A 89 4.48 21.16 19.08
CA ASP A 89 3.33 20.89 19.97
C ASP A 89 2.73 19.50 19.76
N GLY A 90 3.46 18.57 19.07
CA GLY A 90 3.14 17.15 19.01
C GLY A 90 2.13 16.75 17.94
N VAL A 91 1.70 17.64 17.06
CA VAL A 91 0.73 17.35 16.01
C VAL A 91 1.43 16.72 14.80
N LEU A 92 0.87 15.63 14.25
CA LEU A 92 1.34 15.03 13.02
C LEU A 92 0.85 15.83 11.80
N VAL A 93 1.80 16.27 10.98
CA VAL A 93 1.58 17.02 9.73
C VAL A 93 2.16 16.29 8.54
N LEU A 94 1.64 16.56 7.34
CA LEU A 94 2.10 15.93 6.12
C LEU A 94 3.34 16.65 5.57
N SER A 95 4.51 16.02 5.72
CA SER A 95 5.77 16.53 5.17
C SER A 95 6.77 15.39 4.97
N HIS A 96 7.38 15.34 3.80
CA HIS A 96 8.48 14.40 3.55
C HIS A 96 9.77 14.82 4.26
N ASP A 97 10.15 16.10 4.08
CA ASP A 97 11.39 16.62 4.61
C ASP A 97 11.23 17.01 6.08
N LYS A 98 12.33 16.94 6.83
CA LYS A 98 12.40 17.46 8.20
C LYS A 98 12.26 18.98 8.24
N THR A 99 12.52 19.67 7.11
CA THR A 99 12.48 21.14 7.01
C THR A 99 11.32 21.61 6.12
N LEU A 100 10.91 22.85 6.34
CA LEU A 100 9.83 23.55 5.61
C LEU A 100 10.28 24.03 4.21
N ASP A 101 11.58 24.12 3.98
CA ASP A 101 12.23 24.93 2.93
C ASP A 101 11.83 24.56 1.49
N ARG A 102 11.76 23.26 1.17
CA ARG A 102 11.45 22.80 -0.19
C ARG A 102 9.98 22.95 -0.54
N CYS A 103 9.11 22.55 0.38
CA CYS A 103 7.67 22.42 0.11
C CYS A 103 6.81 23.61 0.55
N THR A 104 7.40 24.59 1.28
CA THR A 104 6.69 25.78 1.76
C THR A 104 7.52 27.05 1.58
N ASN A 105 6.90 28.21 1.81
CA ASN A 105 7.62 29.50 1.93
C ASN A 105 8.23 29.72 3.32
N GLY A 106 8.09 28.77 4.26
CA GLY A 106 8.76 28.74 5.55
C GLY A 106 10.20 28.24 5.45
N LYS A 107 10.93 28.34 6.56
CA LYS A 107 12.33 27.91 6.69
C LYS A 107 12.52 27.13 8.00
N GLY A 108 13.53 26.25 8.06
CA GLY A 108 13.91 25.52 9.26
C GLY A 108 13.12 24.24 9.52
N LEU A 109 13.30 23.62 10.68
CA LEU A 109 12.74 22.32 11.01
C LEU A 109 11.24 22.40 11.30
N VAL A 110 10.47 21.42 10.83
CA VAL A 110 9.04 21.28 11.17
C VAL A 110 8.85 21.19 12.69
N SER A 111 9.75 20.49 13.39
CA SER A 111 9.73 20.31 14.84
C SER A 111 10.00 21.57 15.67
N ASP A 112 10.45 22.66 15.05
CA ASP A 112 10.71 23.92 15.75
C ASP A 112 9.45 24.81 15.86
N TYR A 113 8.42 24.46 15.08
CA TYR A 113 7.18 25.23 14.98
C TYR A 113 5.98 24.48 15.55
N THR A 114 5.07 25.21 16.17
CA THR A 114 3.73 24.74 16.52
C THR A 114 2.87 24.60 15.26
N LEU A 115 1.78 23.83 15.33
CA LEU A 115 0.81 23.75 14.23
C LEU A 115 0.31 25.14 13.81
N ALA A 116 -0.02 25.99 14.77
CA ALA A 116 -0.52 27.35 14.50
C ALA A 116 0.49 28.20 13.70
N GLU A 117 1.79 28.02 13.93
CA GLU A 117 2.85 28.69 13.18
C GLU A 117 3.02 28.08 11.79
N ILE A 118 3.01 26.73 11.66
CA ILE A 118 3.11 26.04 10.36
C ILE A 118 1.95 26.43 9.44
N LYS A 119 0.73 26.56 9.98
CA LYS A 119 -0.45 26.96 9.20
C LYS A 119 -0.37 28.40 8.63
N LYS A 120 0.62 29.18 9.01
CA LYS A 120 0.89 30.51 8.39
C LYS A 120 1.68 30.38 7.08
N PHE A 121 2.43 29.31 6.89
CA PHE A 121 3.22 29.08 5.67
C PHE A 121 2.36 28.48 4.56
N CYS A 122 2.60 28.95 3.32
CA CYS A 122 1.94 28.44 2.13
C CYS A 122 2.77 27.33 1.50
N LEU A 123 2.09 26.29 1.00
CA LEU A 123 2.70 25.24 0.22
C LEU A 123 3.20 25.73 -1.14
N LYS A 124 4.23 25.09 -1.68
CA LYS A 124 4.76 25.33 -3.03
C LYS A 124 4.29 24.24 -4.00
N ARG A 125 3.87 24.63 -5.20
CA ARG A 125 3.65 23.76 -6.33
C ARG A 125 4.98 23.52 -7.06
N ALA A 126 5.21 22.28 -7.49
CA ALA A 126 6.43 21.88 -8.19
C ALA A 126 7.72 22.35 -7.48
N HIS A 127 7.69 22.41 -6.16
CA HIS A 127 8.78 22.84 -5.26
C HIS A 127 9.31 24.26 -5.49
N GLY A 128 8.64 25.08 -6.28
CA GLY A 128 9.08 26.43 -6.64
C GLY A 128 8.03 27.52 -6.42
N VAL A 129 6.85 27.36 -6.96
CA VAL A 129 5.81 28.39 -6.96
C VAL A 129 4.97 28.31 -5.68
N THR A 130 5.02 29.33 -4.84
CA THR A 130 4.21 29.44 -3.64
C THR A 130 2.73 29.63 -4.00
N THR A 131 1.85 28.85 -3.37
CA THR A 131 0.40 29.01 -3.48
C THR A 131 -0.11 30.09 -2.50
N ASP A 132 -1.23 30.72 -2.82
CA ASP A 132 -1.78 31.80 -1.97
C ASP A 132 -2.51 31.26 -0.73
N SER A 133 -3.13 30.08 -0.81
CA SER A 133 -4.07 29.58 0.19
C SER A 133 -3.80 28.18 0.71
N LEU A 134 -2.99 27.37 0.04
CA LEU A 134 -2.76 25.97 0.46
C LEU A 134 -1.79 25.92 1.63
N ARG A 135 -2.18 25.18 2.65
CA ARG A 135 -1.42 25.00 3.89
C ARG A 135 -1.07 23.53 4.08
N MET A 136 0.00 23.26 4.82
CA MET A 136 0.40 21.92 5.20
C MET A 136 -0.74 21.26 6.01
N PRO A 137 -1.27 20.10 5.55
CA PRO A 137 -2.32 19.40 6.27
C PRO A 137 -1.80 18.71 7.52
N THR A 138 -2.68 18.53 8.49
CA THR A 138 -2.47 17.52 9.55
C THR A 138 -2.82 16.13 9.02
N LEU A 139 -2.34 15.07 9.70
CA LEU A 139 -2.76 13.70 9.42
C LEU A 139 -4.29 13.56 9.54
N GLU A 140 -4.88 14.16 10.57
CA GLU A 140 -6.34 14.08 10.78
C GLU A 140 -7.12 14.71 9.61
N GLU A 141 -6.71 15.89 9.13
CA GLU A 141 -7.33 16.54 7.97
C GLU A 141 -7.22 15.66 6.71
N ALA A 142 -6.07 15.05 6.47
CA ALA A 142 -5.85 14.18 5.32
C ALA A 142 -6.69 12.89 5.40
N LEU A 143 -6.69 12.22 6.56
CA LEU A 143 -7.45 10.98 6.74
C LEU A 143 -8.96 11.19 6.69
N ALA A 144 -9.45 12.36 7.15
CA ALA A 144 -10.87 12.72 7.01
C ALA A 144 -11.30 12.79 5.54
N VAL A 145 -10.44 13.29 4.64
CA VAL A 145 -10.69 13.30 3.20
C VAL A 145 -10.63 11.91 2.58
N CYS A 146 -9.74 11.04 3.09
CA CYS A 146 -9.52 9.69 2.57
C CYS A 146 -10.59 8.69 3.04
N LYS A 147 -11.31 8.98 4.13
CA LYS A 147 -12.26 8.06 4.77
C LYS A 147 -13.23 7.47 3.77
N ASP A 148 -13.36 6.13 3.78
CA ASP A 148 -14.25 5.31 2.93
C ASP A 148 -13.97 5.40 1.42
N ARG A 149 -12.99 6.19 1.01
CA ARG A 149 -12.72 6.52 -0.40
C ARG A 149 -11.44 5.91 -0.96
N ILE A 150 -10.39 5.78 -0.13
CA ILE A 150 -9.07 5.34 -0.56
C ILE A 150 -8.32 4.74 0.64
N VAL A 151 -7.47 3.73 0.41
CA VAL A 151 -6.51 3.25 1.41
C VAL A 151 -5.36 4.25 1.52
N VAL A 152 -4.80 4.40 2.72
CA VAL A 152 -3.68 5.33 2.95
C VAL A 152 -2.46 4.57 3.42
N ASN A 153 -1.34 4.70 2.69
CA ASN A 153 -0.03 4.28 3.15
C ASN A 153 0.65 5.46 3.86
N VAL A 154 0.93 5.29 5.14
CA VAL A 154 1.55 6.32 5.98
C VAL A 154 3.03 6.02 6.11
N ASP A 155 3.88 6.73 5.34
CA ASP A 155 5.34 6.65 5.49
C ASP A 155 5.75 7.26 6.84
N LYS A 156 6.73 6.62 7.51
CA LYS A 156 7.11 6.88 8.91
C LYS A 156 6.00 6.62 9.94
N GLY A 157 4.86 6.05 9.52
CA GLY A 157 3.75 5.74 10.42
C GLY A 157 4.14 4.78 11.54
N PHE A 158 5.11 3.90 11.32
CA PHE A 158 5.63 3.02 12.37
C PHE A 158 6.41 3.77 13.45
N GLU A 159 7.08 4.88 13.10
CA GLU A 159 7.82 5.73 14.05
C GLU A 159 6.88 6.50 14.98
N TYR A 160 5.70 6.84 14.51
CA TYR A 160 4.63 7.57 15.21
C TYR A 160 3.41 6.68 15.46
N TYR A 161 3.62 5.38 15.70
CA TYR A 161 2.56 4.38 15.70
C TYR A 161 1.37 4.75 16.60
N ASP A 162 1.65 5.13 17.84
CA ASP A 162 0.62 5.39 18.84
C ASP A 162 -0.21 6.62 18.50
N GLU A 163 0.45 7.69 18.01
CA GLU A 163 -0.23 8.90 17.58
C GLU A 163 -1.04 8.67 16.28
N VAL A 164 -0.50 7.90 15.34
CA VAL A 164 -1.23 7.53 14.10
C VAL A 164 -2.44 6.68 14.46
N LEU A 165 -2.28 5.67 15.30
CA LEU A 165 -3.38 4.80 15.73
C LEU A 165 -4.50 5.60 16.42
N ALA A 166 -4.15 6.51 17.32
CA ALA A 166 -5.13 7.38 18.00
C ALA A 166 -5.96 8.21 17.00
N VAL A 167 -5.32 8.78 15.96
CA VAL A 167 -6.03 9.53 14.91
C VAL A 167 -6.93 8.61 14.09
N THR A 168 -6.44 7.42 13.72
CA THR A 168 -7.20 6.47 12.90
C THR A 168 -8.41 5.89 13.62
N GLU A 169 -8.28 5.59 14.92
CA GLU A 169 -9.39 5.14 15.78
C GLU A 169 -10.44 6.24 15.95
N LYS A 170 -10.01 7.48 16.22
CA LYS A 170 -10.90 8.65 16.32
C LYS A 170 -11.77 8.82 15.08
N LEU A 171 -11.19 8.60 13.89
CA LEU A 171 -11.89 8.73 12.60
C LEU A 171 -12.62 7.44 12.17
N GLY A 172 -12.33 6.29 12.82
CA GLY A 172 -12.87 4.99 12.44
C GLY A 172 -12.32 4.47 11.10
N VAL A 173 -11.03 4.71 10.83
CA VAL A 173 -10.37 4.37 9.55
C VAL A 173 -9.17 3.43 9.70
N THR A 174 -8.96 2.82 10.86
CA THR A 174 -7.78 1.99 11.16
C THR A 174 -7.55 0.88 10.12
N ASP A 175 -8.62 0.21 9.66
CA ASP A 175 -8.52 -0.88 8.67
C ASP A 175 -8.14 -0.43 7.26
N GLN A 176 -8.22 0.85 6.94
CA GLN A 176 -7.81 1.40 5.65
C GLN A 176 -6.42 2.02 5.67
N ILE A 177 -5.65 1.81 6.77
CA ILE A 177 -4.32 2.36 6.93
C ILE A 177 -3.28 1.25 6.79
N LEU A 178 -2.29 1.50 5.92
CA LEU A 178 -1.11 0.69 5.72
C LEU A 178 0.11 1.47 6.21
N ILE A 179 0.87 0.88 7.12
CA ILE A 179 2.17 1.40 7.53
C ILE A 179 3.28 0.46 7.06
N LYS A 180 4.49 0.95 6.94
CA LYS A 180 5.61 0.18 6.43
C LYS A 180 6.91 0.47 7.20
N GLY A 181 7.88 -0.43 7.10
CA GLY A 181 9.17 -0.22 7.74
C GLY A 181 10.15 -1.37 7.58
N LYS A 182 11.41 -1.10 7.94
CA LYS A 182 12.50 -2.10 7.95
C LYS A 182 12.64 -2.69 9.35
N ARG A 183 11.58 -3.36 9.84
CA ARG A 183 11.53 -3.84 11.22
C ARG A 183 11.46 -5.37 11.26
N PRO A 184 12.21 -6.02 12.18
CA PRO A 184 12.11 -7.46 12.45
C PRO A 184 10.69 -7.89 12.83
N VAL A 185 10.34 -9.13 12.53
CA VAL A 185 9.00 -9.70 12.83
C VAL A 185 8.66 -9.55 14.31
N ASP A 186 9.57 -9.93 15.19
CA ASP A 186 9.36 -9.90 16.64
C ASP A 186 9.10 -8.48 17.13
N PHE A 187 9.84 -7.50 16.61
CA PHE A 187 9.65 -6.10 16.95
C PHE A 187 8.28 -5.57 16.53
N VAL A 188 7.79 -5.98 15.35
CA VAL A 188 6.44 -5.62 14.89
C VAL A 188 5.38 -6.30 15.74
N ALA A 189 5.55 -7.59 16.05
CA ALA A 189 4.63 -8.33 16.90
C ALA A 189 4.53 -7.74 18.32
N GLU A 190 5.68 -7.39 18.92
CA GLU A 190 5.74 -6.75 20.23
C GLU A 190 5.02 -5.38 20.23
N LYS A 191 5.26 -4.57 19.18
CA LYS A 191 4.58 -3.27 19.04
C LYS A 191 3.07 -3.41 18.89
N PHE A 192 2.59 -4.45 18.22
CA PHE A 192 1.16 -4.68 17.98
C PHE A 192 0.43 -5.33 19.15
N ALA A 193 1.14 -6.10 19.97
CA ALA A 193 0.55 -6.91 21.06
C ALA A 193 -0.35 -6.14 22.05
N PRO A 194 -0.07 -4.87 22.43
CA PRO A 194 -0.89 -4.12 23.35
C PRO A 194 -2.27 -3.71 22.79
N TYR A 195 -2.44 -3.73 21.46
CA TYR A 195 -3.61 -3.16 20.81
C TYR A 195 -4.57 -4.24 20.32
N PRO A 196 -5.89 -4.10 20.57
CA PRO A 196 -6.90 -5.06 20.10
C PRO A 196 -7.11 -4.98 18.57
N ARG A 197 -6.72 -3.85 17.95
CA ARG A 197 -6.83 -3.59 16.52
C ARG A 197 -5.59 -2.84 16.05
N ASN A 198 -5.01 -3.29 14.95
CA ASN A 198 -3.81 -2.72 14.40
C ASN A 198 -4.04 -2.26 12.96
N MET A 199 -3.22 -1.30 12.52
CA MET A 199 -3.10 -0.94 11.12
C MET A 199 -2.44 -2.08 10.34
N MET A 200 -2.67 -2.17 9.02
CA MET A 200 -1.94 -3.08 8.14
C MET A 200 -0.44 -2.72 8.17
N TYR A 201 0.41 -3.75 8.12
CA TYR A 201 1.86 -3.55 8.08
C TYR A 201 2.50 -4.28 6.90
N MET A 202 3.50 -3.64 6.29
CA MET A 202 4.30 -4.18 5.19
C MET A 202 5.79 -3.96 5.44
N PRO A 203 6.65 -5.01 5.38
CA PRO A 203 8.09 -4.84 5.44
C PRO A 203 8.65 -4.25 4.15
N ILE A 204 9.68 -3.39 4.30
CA ILE A 204 10.49 -2.85 3.20
C ILE A 204 11.78 -3.66 3.11
N ILE A 205 12.02 -4.28 1.96
CA ILE A 205 13.16 -5.15 1.69
C ILE A 205 14.05 -4.53 0.60
N ASP A 206 15.22 -4.05 0.95
CA ASP A 206 16.28 -3.75 -0.02
C ASP A 206 17.11 -5.02 -0.21
N ILE A 207 16.70 -5.86 -1.15
CA ILE A 207 17.20 -7.24 -1.27
C ILE A 207 18.68 -7.31 -1.63
N GLN A 208 19.25 -6.25 -2.18
CA GLN A 208 20.67 -6.17 -2.55
C GLN A 208 21.55 -5.63 -1.43
N LYS A 209 20.99 -5.26 -0.28
CA LYS A 209 21.72 -4.89 0.93
C LYS A 209 21.68 -6.03 1.95
N ALA A 210 22.81 -6.28 2.61
CA ALA A 210 22.92 -7.35 3.61
C ALA A 210 21.82 -7.29 4.67
N ALA A 211 21.52 -6.10 5.20
CA ALA A 211 20.47 -5.91 6.19
C ALA A 211 19.05 -6.22 5.63
N GLY A 212 18.79 -5.86 4.36
CA GLY A 212 17.51 -6.18 3.73
C GLY A 212 17.33 -7.66 3.48
N LYS A 213 18.41 -8.34 3.03
CA LYS A 213 18.40 -9.80 2.86
C LYS A 213 18.18 -10.51 4.19
N GLN A 214 18.91 -10.12 5.23
CA GLN A 214 18.74 -10.69 6.58
C GLN A 214 17.30 -10.50 7.08
N LEU A 215 16.73 -9.32 6.88
CA LEU A 215 15.33 -9.05 7.25
C LEU A 215 14.36 -9.95 6.49
N PHE A 216 14.55 -10.13 5.18
CA PHE A 216 13.72 -11.02 4.37
C PHE A 216 13.81 -12.47 4.86
N ASP A 217 15.03 -12.97 5.11
CA ASP A 217 15.24 -14.33 5.62
C ASP A 217 14.57 -14.53 7.00
N GLN A 218 14.53 -13.52 7.86
CA GLN A 218 13.79 -13.57 9.14
C GLN A 218 12.29 -13.76 8.91
N TYR A 219 11.66 -12.97 8.01
CA TYR A 219 10.25 -13.14 7.70
C TYR A 219 9.93 -14.53 7.15
N LEU A 220 10.79 -15.07 6.28
CA LEU A 220 10.63 -16.43 5.75
C LEU A 220 10.76 -17.49 6.83
N SER A 221 11.70 -17.36 7.76
CA SER A 221 11.99 -18.36 8.80
C SER A 221 10.94 -18.42 9.90
N THR A 222 10.25 -17.33 10.20
CA THR A 222 9.21 -17.29 11.25
C THR A 222 7.86 -17.84 10.77
N GLY A 223 7.68 -18.07 9.48
CA GLY A 223 6.39 -18.45 8.91
C GLY A 223 5.33 -17.33 8.93
N THR A 224 5.72 -16.12 9.32
CA THR A 224 4.84 -14.93 9.25
C THR A 224 4.74 -14.48 7.80
N VAL A 225 3.52 -14.48 7.26
CA VAL A 225 3.24 -14.05 5.89
C VAL A 225 2.66 -12.63 5.89
N PRO A 226 3.47 -11.60 5.57
CA PRO A 226 2.95 -10.24 5.40
C PRO A 226 1.97 -10.15 4.23
N LEU A 227 1.02 -9.21 4.30
CA LEU A 227 0.09 -8.97 3.19
C LEU A 227 0.80 -8.57 1.89
N ALA A 228 1.91 -7.84 2.01
CA ALA A 228 2.76 -7.41 0.92
C ALA A 228 4.22 -7.24 1.38
N TYR A 229 5.15 -7.23 0.44
CA TYR A 229 6.52 -6.75 0.63
C TYR A 229 6.81 -5.62 -0.34
N GLU A 230 7.30 -4.50 0.16
CA GLU A 230 7.93 -3.48 -0.66
C GLU A 230 9.36 -3.91 -0.95
N VAL A 231 9.64 -4.36 -2.19
CA VAL A 231 10.97 -4.84 -2.58
C VAL A 231 11.68 -3.79 -3.42
N CYS A 232 12.89 -3.41 -2.98
CA CYS A 232 13.75 -2.45 -3.67
C CYS A 232 14.98 -3.15 -4.23
N TRP A 233 15.32 -2.84 -5.50
CA TRP A 233 16.53 -3.34 -6.17
C TRP A 233 17.04 -2.34 -7.21
N SER A 234 18.34 -2.30 -7.44
CA SER A 234 18.96 -1.44 -8.45
C SER A 234 19.36 -2.19 -9.74
N LYS A 235 19.61 -3.51 -9.65
CA LYS A 235 19.98 -4.35 -10.80
C LYS A 235 19.24 -5.68 -10.71
N TYR A 236 18.42 -5.98 -11.73
CA TYR A 236 17.75 -7.27 -11.80
C TYR A 236 18.74 -8.43 -12.00
N GLY A 237 18.55 -9.51 -11.29
CA GLY A 237 19.38 -10.69 -11.32
C GLY A 237 18.77 -11.88 -10.60
N PRO A 238 19.48 -13.03 -10.49
CA PRO A 238 18.93 -14.26 -9.88
C PRO A 238 18.45 -14.06 -8.43
N GLU A 239 19.14 -13.27 -7.64
CA GLU A 239 18.77 -12.96 -6.25
C GLU A 239 17.44 -12.20 -6.15
N VAL A 240 17.23 -11.22 -7.03
CA VAL A 240 15.97 -10.44 -7.09
C VAL A 240 14.81 -11.32 -7.56
N LYS A 241 15.07 -12.16 -8.58
CA LYS A 241 14.09 -13.12 -9.09
C LYS A 241 13.65 -14.11 -7.99
N ASP A 242 14.60 -14.71 -7.29
CA ASP A 242 14.33 -15.64 -6.18
C ASP A 242 13.51 -14.98 -5.06
N CYS A 243 13.84 -13.73 -4.71
CA CYS A 243 13.05 -12.93 -3.76
C CYS A 243 11.59 -12.77 -4.21
N PHE A 244 11.36 -12.37 -5.46
CA PHE A 244 10.00 -12.21 -6.01
C PHE A 244 9.21 -13.51 -6.01
N GLU A 245 9.83 -14.62 -6.45
CA GLU A 245 9.22 -15.93 -6.46
C GLU A 245 8.82 -16.38 -5.04
N LYS A 246 9.66 -16.13 -4.03
CA LYS A 246 9.37 -16.43 -2.63
C LYS A 246 8.24 -15.56 -2.07
N VAL A 247 8.25 -14.26 -2.36
CA VAL A 247 7.15 -13.34 -1.97
C VAL A 247 5.81 -13.82 -2.52
N ILE A 248 5.76 -14.15 -3.79
CA ILE A 248 4.52 -14.56 -4.47
C ILE A 248 4.07 -15.96 -4.02
N SER A 249 4.99 -16.90 -3.89
CA SER A 249 4.65 -18.29 -3.54
C SER A 249 4.08 -18.45 -2.14
N GLN A 250 4.40 -17.57 -1.21
CA GLN A 250 3.78 -17.57 0.12
C GLN A 250 2.43 -16.83 0.19
N GLY A 251 1.96 -16.25 -0.93
CA GLY A 251 0.68 -15.53 -0.99
C GLY A 251 0.75 -14.04 -0.66
N SER A 252 1.95 -13.46 -0.54
CA SER A 252 2.12 -12.01 -0.33
C SER A 252 2.04 -11.25 -1.65
N LYS A 253 1.57 -9.99 -1.60
CA LYS A 253 1.65 -9.07 -2.73
C LYS A 253 3.09 -8.60 -2.91
N LEU A 254 3.52 -8.45 -4.19
CA LEU A 254 4.77 -7.78 -4.52
C LEU A 254 4.49 -6.30 -4.80
N TRP A 255 5.00 -5.42 -3.93
CA TRP A 255 4.97 -3.97 -4.11
C TRP A 255 6.28 -3.50 -4.77
N VAL A 256 6.15 -2.77 -5.87
CA VAL A 256 7.26 -2.20 -6.63
C VAL A 256 7.11 -0.68 -6.67
N ASN A 257 8.23 0.04 -6.46
CA ASN A 257 8.30 1.49 -6.57
C ASN A 257 8.84 1.89 -7.94
N THR A 258 8.00 2.37 -8.85
CA THR A 258 8.42 2.87 -10.17
C THR A 258 8.79 4.36 -10.17
N ILE A 259 9.05 4.92 -8.99
CA ILE A 259 9.33 6.36 -8.79
C ILE A 259 10.78 6.75 -9.10
N TRP A 260 11.74 5.85 -8.81
CA TRP A 260 13.18 6.05 -9.11
C TRP A 260 13.82 4.75 -9.57
N GLY A 261 14.68 4.86 -10.57
CA GLY A 261 15.36 3.70 -11.17
C GLY A 261 16.12 2.81 -10.19
N SER A 262 16.74 3.39 -9.14
CA SER A 262 17.45 2.65 -8.10
C SER A 262 16.56 1.79 -7.19
N LEU A 263 15.25 1.96 -7.24
CA LEU A 263 14.28 1.18 -6.47
C LEU A 263 13.61 0.04 -7.26
N CYS A 264 13.76 0.04 -8.60
CA CYS A 264 13.03 -0.87 -9.49
C CYS A 264 13.88 -1.38 -10.67
N GLY A 265 15.21 -1.39 -10.55
CA GLY A 265 16.09 -1.82 -11.63
C GLY A 265 15.97 -0.97 -12.89
N TYR A 266 15.74 0.30 -12.72
CA TYR A 266 15.55 1.29 -13.79
C TYR A 266 14.31 1.03 -14.67
N LEU A 267 13.26 0.43 -14.11
CA LEU A 267 11.94 0.32 -14.74
C LEU A 267 10.99 1.37 -14.17
N ASP A 268 11.45 2.62 -14.15
CA ASP A 268 10.72 3.73 -13.55
C ASP A 268 9.76 4.43 -14.52
N ASP A 269 8.92 5.30 -13.96
CA ASP A 269 7.88 6.04 -14.66
C ASP A 269 8.42 6.97 -15.74
N ASP A 270 9.59 7.60 -15.53
CA ASP A 270 10.19 8.48 -16.52
C ASP A 270 10.76 7.69 -17.70
N LYS A 271 11.32 6.51 -17.44
CA LYS A 271 11.72 5.57 -18.48
C LYS A 271 10.50 5.04 -19.26
N ALA A 272 9.40 4.74 -18.55
CA ALA A 272 8.15 4.34 -19.21
C ALA A 272 7.64 5.43 -20.16
N LEU A 273 7.76 6.70 -19.78
CA LEU A 273 7.39 7.82 -20.64
C LEU A 273 8.31 7.96 -21.85
N ALA A 274 9.62 7.76 -21.66
CA ALA A 274 10.64 7.94 -22.70
C ALA A 274 10.69 6.79 -23.71
N GLU A 275 10.57 5.53 -23.24
CA GLU A 275 10.80 4.33 -24.06
C GLU A 275 9.52 3.55 -24.42
N GLY A 276 8.39 3.91 -23.82
CA GLY A 276 7.09 3.29 -24.03
C GLY A 276 6.48 2.67 -22.78
N VAL A 277 5.29 3.13 -22.47
CA VAL A 277 4.51 2.76 -21.27
C VAL A 277 4.28 1.24 -21.20
N ASP A 278 3.82 0.66 -22.31
CA ASP A 278 3.52 -0.76 -22.41
C ASP A 278 4.78 -1.61 -22.19
N LYS A 279 5.91 -1.22 -22.79
CA LYS A 279 7.19 -1.93 -22.66
C LYS A 279 7.66 -2.04 -21.22
N ILE A 280 7.65 -0.93 -20.48
CA ILE A 280 8.21 -0.88 -19.13
C ILE A 280 7.24 -1.53 -18.12
N TYR A 281 5.96 -1.20 -18.18
CA TYR A 281 5.02 -1.78 -17.21
C TYR A 281 4.68 -3.24 -17.50
N ASP A 282 4.72 -3.72 -18.76
CA ASP A 282 4.63 -5.16 -19.06
C ASP A 282 5.77 -5.92 -18.39
N GLN A 283 6.99 -5.36 -18.37
CA GLN A 283 8.13 -5.96 -17.67
C GLN A 283 7.92 -5.96 -16.16
N VAL A 284 7.45 -4.87 -15.55
CA VAL A 284 7.14 -4.82 -14.11
C VAL A 284 6.07 -5.85 -13.75
N LEU A 285 5.00 -5.97 -14.55
CA LEU A 285 3.96 -6.96 -14.34
C LEU A 285 4.46 -8.39 -14.53
N SER A 286 5.42 -8.63 -15.44
CA SER A 286 6.01 -9.96 -15.66
C SER A 286 6.80 -10.47 -14.45
N TYR A 287 7.24 -9.58 -13.56
CA TYR A 287 7.86 -9.94 -12.28
C TYR A 287 6.84 -10.34 -11.20
N GLY A 288 5.54 -10.24 -11.50
CA GLY A 288 4.46 -10.56 -10.58
C GLY A 288 4.01 -9.40 -9.69
N ALA A 289 4.40 -8.17 -10.01
CA ALA A 289 3.96 -6.99 -9.27
C ALA A 289 2.42 -6.86 -9.29
N THR A 290 1.83 -6.74 -8.10
CA THR A 290 0.40 -6.53 -7.89
C THR A 290 0.09 -5.30 -7.04
N MET A 291 1.13 -4.59 -6.59
CA MET A 291 1.05 -3.25 -6.03
C MET A 291 2.15 -2.40 -6.66
N ILE A 292 1.83 -1.23 -7.21
CA ILE A 292 2.80 -0.37 -7.90
C ILE A 292 2.66 1.06 -7.39
N GLN A 293 3.73 1.57 -6.78
CA GLN A 293 3.84 2.97 -6.39
C GLN A 293 4.45 3.77 -7.53
N THR A 294 3.78 4.86 -7.91
CA THR A 294 4.08 5.65 -9.09
C THR A 294 3.94 7.16 -8.84
N ASP A 295 4.73 7.95 -9.54
CA ASP A 295 4.58 9.40 -9.67
C ASP A 295 3.66 9.81 -10.84
N ARG A 296 3.15 8.81 -11.61
CA ARG A 296 2.28 9.01 -12.78
C ARG A 296 1.03 8.11 -12.73
N PRO A 297 0.20 8.25 -11.66
CA PRO A 297 -0.90 7.32 -11.41
C PRO A 297 -1.92 7.27 -12.55
N GLU A 298 -2.22 8.40 -13.19
CA GLU A 298 -3.15 8.43 -14.32
C GLU A 298 -2.65 7.59 -15.51
N GLN A 299 -1.34 7.66 -15.79
CA GLN A 299 -0.71 6.89 -16.87
C GLN A 299 -0.75 5.39 -16.57
N LEU A 300 -0.40 5.00 -15.34
CA LEU A 300 -0.45 3.60 -14.90
C LEU A 300 -1.88 3.05 -14.94
N ILE A 301 -2.87 3.79 -14.44
CA ILE A 301 -4.29 3.38 -14.47
C ILE A 301 -4.76 3.18 -15.92
N ARG A 302 -4.46 4.11 -16.84
CA ARG A 302 -4.80 3.96 -18.26
C ARG A 302 -4.20 2.70 -18.88
N TYR A 303 -2.95 2.40 -18.55
CA TYR A 303 -2.25 1.19 -18.98
C TYR A 303 -2.94 -0.06 -18.42
N LEU A 304 -3.21 -0.12 -17.12
CA LEU A 304 -3.83 -1.26 -16.45
C LEU A 304 -5.29 -1.52 -16.93
N HIS A 305 -6.04 -0.47 -17.26
CA HIS A 305 -7.37 -0.62 -17.86
C HIS A 305 -7.34 -1.36 -19.19
N LYS A 306 -6.32 -1.12 -20.05
CA LYS A 306 -6.12 -1.87 -21.30
C LYS A 306 -5.81 -3.36 -21.07
N ARG A 307 -5.27 -3.69 -19.90
CA ARG A 307 -4.90 -5.06 -19.50
C ARG A 307 -5.97 -5.75 -18.66
N HIS A 308 -7.10 -5.08 -18.35
CA HIS A 308 -8.13 -5.57 -17.43
C HIS A 308 -7.58 -5.94 -16.04
N ARG A 309 -6.60 -5.17 -15.57
CA ARG A 309 -5.90 -5.38 -14.29
C ARG A 309 -6.24 -4.31 -13.25
N HIS A 310 -7.15 -3.38 -13.56
CA HIS A 310 -7.63 -2.33 -12.67
C HIS A 310 -9.09 -1.98 -13.00
N TYR A 311 -9.89 -1.63 -11.98
CA TYR A 311 -11.30 -1.29 -12.17
C TYR A 311 -11.47 0.13 -12.73
N LYS A 312 -12.46 0.31 -13.60
CA LYS A 312 -12.93 1.64 -13.99
C LYS A 312 -13.87 2.16 -12.92
N PHE A 313 -13.43 3.17 -12.16
CA PHE A 313 -14.29 3.85 -11.20
C PHE A 313 -15.19 4.85 -11.94
N GLY A 314 -16.50 4.77 -11.74
CA GLY A 314 -17.48 5.66 -12.38
C GLY A 314 -18.53 4.99 -13.26
N SER A 315 -18.49 3.67 -13.42
CA SER A 315 -19.56 2.89 -14.06
C SER A 315 -20.41 2.13 -13.04
N SER A 316 -20.78 2.75 -11.93
CA SER A 316 -21.93 2.28 -11.15
C SER A 316 -23.19 2.73 -11.89
N LYS A 317 -23.75 1.84 -12.71
CA LYS A 317 -25.19 1.84 -12.96
C LYS A 317 -25.89 1.13 -11.82
#